data_71474dea0617ff7e07fcaa3b29e14e3e
#
_entry.id   71474dea0617ff7e07fcaa3b29e14e3e
#
_cell.length_a   1.000
_cell.length_b   1.000
_cell.length_c   1.000
_cell.angle_alpha   90.00
_cell.angle_beta   90.00
_cell.angle_gamma   90.00
#
_symmetry.space_group_name_H-M   'P 1'
#
loop_
_entity.id
_entity.type
_entity.pdbx_description
1 polymer ?
#
loop_
_entity_poly.entity_id
_entity_poly.type
_entity_poly.pdbx_seq_one_letter_code
_entity_poly.pdbx_strand_id
1 'polypeptide(L)'
;GNRLSSAGFKQGNIRNGEFKAATRREIIESKMTRGETVPYIKEVGLPAMRFLEVDINFSLDYKPGDTGLVCEMINNAVTEEFDDLRVRTLRRDDFFIHLCSHLYKEATTLPWVEMMRDMTAYKYADIYLLLSDADREQTERLFERARELGTEKICAFAVIETSRLFKLDNSYAAAAAEEILKDDPEFIRTVISPNDKKKYIFTEKDIVKRFFAKNRKVLLKEAGSIENS
;
A
#
# COMPACT_ATOMS: atom_id res chain seq x y z
N GLY A 1 21.02 -0.38 -2.97
CA GLY A 1 21.64 -1.51 -2.24
C GLY A 1 22.98 -1.17 -1.62
N ASN A 2 23.96 -0.68 -2.38
CA ASN A 2 25.34 -0.51 -1.87
C ASN A 2 25.44 0.42 -0.64
N ARG A 3 24.71 1.54 -0.62
CA ARG A 3 24.74 2.48 0.52
C ARG A 3 24.18 1.86 1.80
N LEU A 4 23.08 1.09 1.71
CA LEU A 4 22.52 0.40 2.88
C LEU A 4 23.45 -0.68 3.39
N SER A 5 24.08 -1.46 2.49
CA SER A 5 25.07 -2.46 2.88
C SER A 5 26.28 -1.83 3.56
N SER A 6 26.79 -0.70 3.05
CA SER A 6 27.86 0.07 3.71
C SER A 6 27.48 0.64 5.07
N ALA A 7 26.18 0.91 5.29
CA ALA A 7 25.63 1.34 6.58
C ALA A 7 25.33 0.16 7.53
N GLY A 8 25.70 -1.07 7.17
CA GLY A 8 25.54 -2.25 8.01
C GLY A 8 24.22 -2.98 7.88
N PHE A 9 23.37 -2.60 6.92
CA PHE A 9 22.14 -3.34 6.63
C PHE A 9 22.41 -4.60 5.81
N LYS A 10 21.65 -5.66 6.07
CA LYS A 10 21.69 -6.93 5.34
C LYS A 10 20.29 -7.29 4.86
N GLN A 11 20.18 -7.88 3.66
CA GLN A 11 18.88 -8.36 3.16
C GLN A 11 18.47 -9.66 3.86
N GLY A 12 17.26 -9.71 4.36
CA GLY A 12 16.71 -10.85 5.08
C GLY A 12 15.36 -10.58 5.73
N ASN A 13 14.96 -11.47 6.62
CA ASN A 13 13.70 -11.38 7.34
C ASN A 13 13.93 -11.62 8.83
N ILE A 14 13.05 -11.10 9.67
CA ILE A 14 13.00 -11.45 11.09
C ILE A 14 12.06 -12.65 11.24
N ARG A 15 12.60 -13.76 11.76
CA ARG A 15 11.81 -14.97 12.06
C ARG A 15 12.06 -15.36 13.52
N ASN A 16 11.01 -15.44 14.31
CA ASN A 16 11.08 -15.74 15.74
C ASN A 16 12.02 -14.79 16.51
N GLY A 17 12.04 -13.50 16.16
CA GLY A 17 12.90 -12.50 16.80
C GLY A 17 14.38 -12.55 16.38
N GLU A 18 14.76 -13.38 15.41
CA GLU A 18 16.12 -13.53 14.91
C GLU A 18 16.22 -13.14 13.44
N PHE A 19 17.33 -12.48 13.08
CA PHE A 19 17.62 -12.17 11.68
C PHE A 19 18.00 -13.44 10.92
N LYS A 20 17.36 -13.65 9.76
CA LYS A 20 17.69 -14.69 8.78
C LYS A 20 18.04 -14.03 7.46
N ALA A 21 19.28 -14.22 7.00
CA ALA A 21 19.73 -13.69 5.72
C ALA A 21 18.92 -14.30 4.56
N ALA A 22 18.54 -13.47 3.61
CA ALA A 22 17.87 -13.92 2.40
C ALA A 22 18.85 -14.65 1.47
N THR A 23 18.37 -15.70 0.86
CA THR A 23 19.07 -16.37 -0.22
C THR A 23 19.05 -15.55 -1.51
N ARG A 24 19.98 -15.80 -2.42
CA ARG A 24 19.99 -15.15 -3.74
C ARG A 24 18.68 -15.40 -4.51
N ARG A 25 18.08 -16.58 -4.35
CA ARG A 25 16.80 -16.94 -4.98
C ARG A 25 15.67 -16.05 -4.45
N GLU A 26 15.51 -15.91 -3.14
CA GLU A 26 14.50 -15.06 -2.51
C GLU A 26 14.64 -13.60 -2.94
N ILE A 27 15.88 -13.08 -3.04
CA ILE A 27 16.15 -11.71 -3.50
C ILE A 27 15.70 -11.51 -4.95
N ILE A 28 15.98 -12.46 -5.84
CA ILE A 28 15.58 -12.38 -7.25
C ILE A 28 14.06 -12.50 -7.36
N GLU A 29 13.46 -13.47 -6.69
CA GLU A 29 12.03 -13.73 -6.69
C GLU A 29 11.23 -12.52 -6.21
N SER A 30 11.63 -11.89 -5.10
CA SER A 30 11.00 -10.68 -4.59
C SER A 30 10.96 -9.57 -5.63
N LYS A 31 12.09 -9.32 -6.31
CA LYS A 31 12.18 -8.30 -7.35
C LYS A 31 11.31 -8.60 -8.57
N MET A 32 11.27 -9.85 -8.98
CA MET A 32 10.57 -10.25 -10.21
C MET A 32 9.06 -10.41 -10.04
N THR A 33 8.61 -10.72 -8.83
CA THR A 33 7.21 -11.09 -8.60
C THR A 33 6.43 -10.08 -7.76
N ARG A 34 7.11 -9.26 -6.94
CA ARG A 34 6.46 -8.37 -5.98
C ARG A 34 6.75 -6.88 -6.18
N GLY A 35 7.64 -6.53 -7.12
CA GLY A 35 8.01 -5.12 -7.32
C GLY A 35 8.71 -4.46 -6.13
N GLU A 36 9.34 -5.26 -5.26
CA GLU A 36 10.03 -4.81 -4.05
C GLU A 36 11.30 -5.60 -3.82
N THR A 37 12.21 -5.08 -3.00
CA THR A 37 13.36 -5.85 -2.54
C THR A 37 12.98 -6.68 -1.32
N VAL A 38 13.74 -7.77 -1.05
CA VAL A 38 13.73 -8.33 0.31
C VAL A 38 14.20 -7.23 1.27
N PRO A 39 13.56 -7.05 2.44
CA PRO A 39 13.90 -6.00 3.39
C PRO A 39 15.38 -5.93 3.73
N TYR A 40 15.86 -4.71 3.92
CA TYR A 40 17.19 -4.45 4.47
C TYR A 40 17.07 -4.25 5.97
N ILE A 41 17.72 -5.09 6.76
CA ILE A 41 17.62 -5.15 8.20
C ILE A 41 18.98 -4.86 8.84
N LYS A 42 18.95 -4.01 9.87
CA LYS A 42 20.12 -3.73 10.72
C LYS A 42 19.73 -3.89 12.19
N GLU A 43 20.51 -4.69 12.93
CA GLU A 43 20.38 -4.77 14.38
C GLU A 43 20.99 -3.53 15.03
N VAL A 44 20.22 -2.84 15.86
CA VAL A 44 20.64 -1.58 16.51
C VAL A 44 20.67 -1.68 18.03
N GLY A 45 20.03 -2.67 18.63
CA GLY A 45 20.09 -2.93 20.07
C GLY A 45 19.52 -1.82 20.94
N LEU A 46 18.59 -1.00 20.43
CA LEU A 46 17.93 0.03 21.23
C LEU A 46 16.87 -0.61 22.15
N PRO A 47 16.59 -0.04 23.35
CA PRO A 47 15.70 -0.65 24.35
C PRO A 47 14.30 -1.00 23.81
N ALA A 48 13.75 -0.16 22.94
CA ALA A 48 12.42 -0.35 22.36
C ALA A 48 12.44 -0.88 20.91
N MET A 49 13.63 -1.02 20.30
CA MET A 49 13.77 -1.36 18.88
C MET A 49 15.07 -2.12 18.66
N ARG A 50 14.96 -3.43 18.45
CA ARG A 50 16.13 -4.27 18.20
C ARG A 50 16.63 -4.15 16.75
N PHE A 51 15.71 -4.01 15.80
CA PHE A 51 16.02 -3.99 14.39
C PHE A 51 15.46 -2.73 13.72
N LEU A 52 16.23 -2.16 12.80
CA LEU A 52 15.76 -1.23 11.79
C LEU A 52 15.49 -2.00 10.51
N GLU A 53 14.37 -1.74 9.89
CA GLU A 53 13.96 -2.36 8.62
C GLU A 53 13.73 -1.27 7.58
N VAL A 54 14.25 -1.49 6.37
CA VAL A 54 14.09 -0.60 5.22
C VAL A 54 13.58 -1.41 4.05
N ASP A 55 12.36 -1.14 3.65
CA ASP A 55 11.74 -1.68 2.44
C ASP A 55 11.99 -0.76 1.25
N ILE A 56 12.38 -1.34 0.13
CA ILE A 56 12.54 -0.60 -1.14
C ILE A 56 11.57 -1.18 -2.14
N ASN A 57 10.56 -0.37 -2.47
CA ASN A 57 9.60 -0.66 -3.52
C ASN A 57 9.99 0.10 -4.80
N PHE A 58 9.83 -0.56 -5.94
CA PHE A 58 10.02 0.02 -7.27
C PHE A 58 8.81 -0.21 -8.18
N SER A 59 7.69 -0.64 -7.58
CA SER A 59 6.36 -0.70 -8.19
C SER A 59 5.32 -0.28 -7.17
N LEU A 60 4.29 0.43 -7.61
CA LEU A 60 3.12 0.74 -6.79
C LEU A 60 2.13 -0.43 -6.76
N ASP A 61 2.16 -1.27 -7.79
CA ASP A 61 1.30 -2.43 -7.92
C ASP A 61 1.96 -3.68 -7.32
N TYR A 62 1.14 -4.71 -7.15
CA TYR A 62 1.55 -6.05 -6.77
C TYR A 62 2.52 -6.69 -7.77
N LYS A 63 2.37 -6.45 -9.07
CA LYS A 63 3.30 -6.89 -10.12
C LYS A 63 4.41 -5.85 -10.32
N PRO A 64 5.63 -6.27 -10.72
CA PRO A 64 6.61 -5.33 -11.24
C PRO A 64 5.99 -4.63 -12.44
N GLY A 65 5.46 -3.46 -12.19
CA GLY A 65 4.85 -2.61 -13.19
C GLY A 65 5.86 -1.69 -13.84
N ASP A 66 5.35 -0.65 -14.47
CA ASP A 66 6.17 0.41 -15.04
C ASP A 66 6.97 1.13 -13.94
N THR A 67 8.27 0.85 -13.89
CA THR A 67 9.20 1.54 -13.00
C THR A 67 9.32 3.03 -13.35
N GLY A 68 8.89 3.46 -14.53
CA GLY A 68 8.86 4.85 -14.96
C GLY A 68 8.05 5.73 -14.03
N LEU A 69 6.88 5.25 -13.60
CA LEU A 69 6.00 5.96 -12.69
C LEU A 69 6.67 6.23 -11.32
N VAL A 70 7.28 5.21 -10.73
CA VAL A 70 8.01 5.37 -9.46
C VAL A 70 9.22 6.29 -9.63
N CYS A 71 9.94 6.19 -10.76
CA CYS A 71 11.03 7.09 -11.08
C CYS A 71 10.55 8.54 -11.23
N GLU A 72 9.41 8.77 -11.87
CA GLU A 72 8.81 10.09 -12.00
C GLU A 72 8.48 10.69 -10.62
N MET A 73 7.78 9.95 -9.76
CA MET A 73 7.47 10.38 -8.39
C MET A 73 8.74 10.74 -7.59
N ILE A 74 9.79 9.92 -7.69
CA ILE A 74 11.07 10.17 -7.02
C ILE A 74 11.78 11.40 -7.60
N ASN A 75 11.72 11.61 -8.91
CA ASN A 75 12.33 12.79 -9.55
C ASN A 75 11.62 14.07 -9.14
N ASN A 76 10.31 14.03 -8.96
CA ASN A 76 9.47 15.15 -8.50
C ASN A 76 9.51 15.34 -6.96
N ALA A 77 10.25 14.51 -6.23
CA ALA A 77 10.36 14.59 -4.79
C ALA A 77 10.88 15.96 -4.32
N VAL A 78 10.27 16.46 -3.25
CA VAL A 78 10.61 17.75 -2.62
C VAL A 78 11.52 17.56 -1.42
N THR A 79 12.15 18.64 -0.97
CA THR A 79 12.94 18.63 0.26
C THR A 79 12.15 19.33 1.37
N GLU A 80 11.91 18.62 2.44
CA GLU A 80 11.27 19.12 3.65
C GLU A 80 12.30 19.26 4.77
N GLU A 81 12.10 20.25 5.63
CA GLU A 81 12.94 20.48 6.80
C GLU A 81 12.18 20.09 8.06
N PHE A 82 12.79 19.18 8.85
CA PHE A 82 12.27 18.73 10.14
C PHE A 82 13.35 19.01 11.18
N ASP A 83 13.16 20.05 11.97
CA ASP A 83 14.18 20.59 12.88
C ASP A 83 15.49 20.88 12.14
N ASP A 84 16.56 20.16 12.43
CA ASP A 84 17.87 20.25 11.79
C ASP A 84 18.10 19.22 10.66
N LEU A 85 17.08 18.42 10.34
CA LEU A 85 17.14 17.40 9.29
C LEU A 85 16.49 17.87 7.99
N ARG A 86 17.22 17.72 6.88
CA ARG A 86 16.67 17.90 5.54
C ARG A 86 16.37 16.53 4.95
N VAL A 87 15.08 16.28 4.69
CA VAL A 87 14.60 14.99 4.17
C VAL A 87 14.00 15.22 2.79
N ARG A 88 14.39 14.37 1.84
CA ARG A 88 13.76 14.33 0.54
C ARG A 88 12.56 13.38 0.60
N THR A 89 11.36 13.90 0.34
CA THR A 89 10.10 13.16 0.41
C THR A 89 9.29 13.34 -0.88
N LEU A 90 8.32 12.47 -1.11
CA LEU A 90 7.37 12.63 -2.21
C LEU A 90 6.57 13.92 -2.04
N ARG A 91 6.16 14.52 -3.15
CA ARG A 91 5.15 15.58 -3.13
C ARG A 91 3.85 15.04 -2.53
N ARG A 92 3.02 15.92 -1.98
CA ARG A 92 1.78 15.53 -1.28
C ARG A 92 0.84 14.68 -2.14
N ASP A 93 0.69 15.01 -3.41
CA ASP A 93 -0.12 14.27 -4.38
C ASP A 93 0.45 12.87 -4.67
N ASP A 94 1.75 12.77 -4.95
CA ASP A 94 2.43 11.49 -5.15
C ASP A 94 2.46 10.65 -3.86
N PHE A 95 2.59 11.29 -2.69
CA PHE A 95 2.53 10.60 -1.39
C PHE A 95 1.14 10.03 -1.11
N PHE A 96 0.09 10.77 -1.42
CA PHE A 96 -1.29 10.26 -1.35
C PHE A 96 -1.46 9.00 -2.19
N ILE A 97 -1.02 9.02 -3.45
CA ILE A 97 -1.09 7.86 -4.35
C ILE A 97 -0.31 6.68 -3.80
N HIS A 98 0.88 6.94 -3.25
CA HIS A 98 1.71 5.91 -2.60
C HIS A 98 0.97 5.24 -1.42
N LEU A 99 0.37 6.02 -0.51
CA LEU A 99 -0.39 5.50 0.62
C LEU A 99 -1.59 4.66 0.16
N CYS A 100 -2.35 5.17 -0.82
CA CYS A 100 -3.50 4.46 -1.38
C CYS A 100 -3.10 3.15 -2.06
N SER A 101 -2.03 3.17 -2.86
CA SER A 101 -1.53 1.99 -3.56
C SER A 101 -1.01 0.93 -2.58
N HIS A 102 -0.32 1.35 -1.53
CA HIS A 102 0.17 0.45 -0.50
C HIS A 102 -0.98 -0.23 0.27
N LEU A 103 -2.00 0.56 0.65
CA LEU A 103 -3.21 0.02 1.28
C LEU A 103 -3.91 -0.96 0.34
N TYR A 104 -4.17 -0.56 -0.92
CA TYR A 104 -4.86 -1.38 -1.91
C TYR A 104 -4.15 -2.70 -2.16
N LYS A 105 -2.84 -2.67 -2.41
CA LYS A 105 -2.00 -3.86 -2.65
C LYS A 105 -2.19 -4.91 -1.55
N GLU A 106 -2.17 -4.51 -0.30
CA GLU A 106 -2.33 -5.45 0.82
C GLU A 106 -3.79 -5.85 1.03
N ALA A 107 -4.71 -4.89 1.00
CA ALA A 107 -6.14 -5.14 1.24
C ALA A 107 -6.78 -6.07 0.20
N THR A 108 -6.22 -6.11 -1.02
CA THR A 108 -6.81 -6.84 -2.15
C THR A 108 -5.99 -8.05 -2.61
N THR A 109 -5.01 -8.49 -1.83
CA THR A 109 -4.16 -9.64 -2.18
C THR A 109 -4.35 -10.78 -1.18
N LEU A 110 -4.73 -11.97 -1.68
CA LEU A 110 -5.11 -13.12 -0.86
C LEU A 110 -4.09 -13.51 0.22
N PRO A 111 -2.77 -13.59 -0.02
CA PRO A 111 -1.79 -13.88 1.02
C PRO A 111 -1.85 -12.94 2.22
N TRP A 112 -2.10 -11.63 2.00
CA TRP A 112 -2.24 -10.66 3.10
C TRP A 112 -3.53 -10.87 3.89
N VAL A 113 -4.64 -11.20 3.19
CA VAL A 113 -5.91 -11.57 3.85
C VAL A 113 -5.74 -12.82 4.71
N GLU A 114 -5.07 -13.85 4.20
CA GLU A 114 -4.78 -15.09 4.94
C GLU A 114 -3.92 -14.86 6.19
N MET A 115 -2.94 -13.96 6.09
CA MET A 115 -2.10 -13.56 7.22
C MET A 115 -2.78 -12.58 8.18
N MET A 116 -3.99 -12.12 7.89
CA MET A 116 -4.71 -11.09 8.66
C MET A 116 -3.97 -9.73 8.69
N ARG A 117 -3.21 -9.41 7.63
CA ARG A 117 -2.42 -8.18 7.47
C ARG A 117 -2.96 -7.23 6.40
N ASP A 118 -4.06 -7.60 5.75
CA ASP A 118 -4.76 -6.84 4.72
C ASP A 118 -5.37 -5.53 5.23
N MET A 119 -5.76 -5.48 6.50
CA MET A 119 -6.42 -4.33 7.12
C MET A 119 -5.63 -3.83 8.32
N THR A 120 -4.63 -3.00 8.08
CA THR A 120 -3.77 -2.43 9.11
C THR A 120 -4.19 -1.00 9.43
N ALA A 121 -4.66 -0.74 10.65
CA ALA A 121 -5.30 0.52 11.05
C ALA A 121 -4.49 1.78 10.72
N TYR A 122 -3.15 1.76 10.91
CA TYR A 122 -2.32 2.93 10.66
C TYR A 122 -2.36 3.41 9.19
N LYS A 123 -2.52 2.49 8.21
CA LYS A 123 -2.59 2.88 6.79
C LYS A 123 -3.85 3.68 6.46
N TYR A 124 -4.96 3.29 7.06
CA TYR A 124 -6.20 4.08 6.97
C TYR A 124 -6.05 5.41 7.70
N ALA A 125 -5.41 5.42 8.87
CA ALA A 125 -5.17 6.63 9.64
C ALA A 125 -4.30 7.64 8.88
N ASP A 126 -3.26 7.19 8.19
CA ASP A 126 -2.40 8.07 7.38
C ASP A 126 -3.19 8.75 6.26
N ILE A 127 -4.04 7.99 5.55
CA ILE A 127 -4.93 8.53 4.51
C ILE A 127 -5.97 9.49 5.12
N TYR A 128 -6.56 9.11 6.26
CA TYR A 128 -7.50 9.96 6.99
C TYR A 128 -6.89 11.31 7.35
N LEU A 129 -5.70 11.32 7.98
CA LEU A 129 -5.01 12.54 8.38
C LEU A 129 -4.68 13.43 7.18
N LEU A 130 -4.17 12.85 6.09
CA LEU A 130 -3.85 13.59 4.88
C LEU A 130 -5.08 14.28 4.29
N LEU A 131 -6.23 13.59 4.27
CA LEU A 131 -7.48 14.11 3.71
C LEU A 131 -8.24 15.03 4.65
N SER A 132 -8.09 14.87 5.98
CA SER A 132 -8.72 15.76 6.96
C SER A 132 -8.17 17.19 6.89
N ASP A 133 -6.89 17.34 6.52
CA ASP A 133 -6.23 18.64 6.35
C ASP A 133 -6.40 19.20 4.92
N ALA A 134 -7.00 18.44 4.00
CA ALA A 134 -7.14 18.85 2.61
C ALA A 134 -8.44 19.62 2.38
N ASP A 135 -8.34 20.81 1.83
CA ASP A 135 -9.47 21.54 1.30
C ASP A 135 -9.96 20.93 -0.04
N ARG A 136 -11.02 21.52 -0.60
CA ARG A 136 -11.60 21.05 -1.85
C ARG A 136 -10.59 21.08 -3.00
N GLU A 137 -9.89 22.19 -3.20
CA GLU A 137 -8.95 22.38 -4.30
C GLU A 137 -7.76 21.41 -4.18
N GLN A 138 -7.27 21.20 -2.96
CA GLN A 138 -6.23 20.20 -2.69
C GLN A 138 -6.72 18.79 -3.00
N THR A 139 -7.94 18.45 -2.61
CA THR A 139 -8.54 17.14 -2.89
C THR A 139 -8.72 16.91 -4.40
N GLU A 140 -9.18 17.94 -5.15
CA GLU A 140 -9.28 17.87 -6.61
C GLU A 140 -7.91 17.55 -7.25
N ARG A 141 -6.85 18.24 -6.85
CA ARG A 141 -5.48 17.97 -7.33
C ARG A 141 -5.00 16.55 -7.05
N LEU A 142 -5.32 15.98 -5.86
CA LEU A 142 -4.98 14.59 -5.53
C LEU A 142 -5.61 13.60 -6.53
N PHE A 143 -6.90 13.78 -6.84
CA PHE A 143 -7.60 12.90 -7.79
C PHE A 143 -7.21 13.18 -9.26
N GLU A 144 -6.89 14.41 -9.63
CA GLU A 144 -6.34 14.74 -10.95
C GLU A 144 -5.02 14.01 -11.16
N ARG A 145 -4.11 14.10 -10.19
CA ARG A 145 -2.83 13.37 -10.25
C ARG A 145 -3.04 11.86 -10.31
N ALA A 146 -3.99 11.32 -9.56
CA ALA A 146 -4.33 9.90 -9.62
C ALA A 146 -4.82 9.47 -11.02
N ARG A 147 -5.61 10.30 -11.71
CA ARG A 147 -6.05 10.05 -13.10
C ARG A 147 -4.89 10.10 -14.08
N GLU A 148 -4.00 11.09 -13.98
CA GLU A 148 -2.80 11.20 -14.81
C GLU A 148 -1.96 9.90 -14.76
N LEU A 149 -1.89 9.27 -13.59
CA LEU A 149 -1.12 8.05 -13.36
C LEU A 149 -1.95 6.76 -13.50
N GLY A 150 -3.24 6.83 -13.87
CA GLY A 150 -4.12 5.67 -14.01
C GLY A 150 -4.39 4.93 -12.69
N THR A 151 -4.30 5.63 -11.56
CA THR A 151 -4.47 5.06 -10.21
C THR A 151 -5.74 5.52 -9.51
N GLU A 152 -6.64 6.19 -10.22
CA GLU A 152 -7.84 6.81 -9.65
C GLU A 152 -8.75 5.80 -8.95
N LYS A 153 -8.94 4.59 -9.50
CA LYS A 153 -9.74 3.54 -8.85
C LYS A 153 -9.12 3.03 -7.55
N ILE A 154 -7.80 2.92 -7.52
CA ILE A 154 -7.02 2.53 -6.33
C ILE A 154 -7.17 3.59 -5.24
N CYS A 155 -7.04 4.86 -5.61
CA CYS A 155 -7.23 5.98 -4.67
C CYS A 155 -8.68 6.04 -4.18
N ALA A 156 -9.66 5.87 -5.07
CA ALA A 156 -11.08 5.83 -4.71
C ALA A 156 -11.40 4.69 -3.72
N PHE A 157 -10.86 3.48 -3.97
CA PHE A 157 -10.95 2.38 -3.01
C PHE A 157 -10.47 2.80 -1.62
N ALA A 158 -9.25 3.33 -1.54
CA ALA A 158 -8.62 3.69 -0.27
C ALA A 158 -9.41 4.79 0.48
N VAL A 159 -9.92 5.79 -0.24
CA VAL A 159 -10.73 6.87 0.33
C VAL A 159 -12.06 6.35 0.86
N ILE A 160 -12.78 5.52 0.08
CA ILE A 160 -14.08 4.96 0.49
C ILE A 160 -13.91 4.08 1.73
N GLU A 161 -12.95 3.17 1.73
CA GLU A 161 -12.71 2.28 2.87
C GLU A 161 -12.28 3.07 4.11
N THR A 162 -11.41 4.10 3.95
CA THR A 162 -11.01 4.99 5.03
C THR A 162 -12.21 5.79 5.58
N SER A 163 -13.02 6.37 4.71
CA SER A 163 -14.20 7.14 5.08
C SER A 163 -15.20 6.33 5.89
N ARG A 164 -15.41 5.07 5.50
CA ARG A 164 -16.31 4.16 6.22
C ARG A 164 -15.77 3.70 7.57
N LEU A 165 -14.45 3.51 7.67
CA LEU A 165 -13.82 3.02 8.90
C LEU A 165 -13.62 4.13 9.94
N PHE A 166 -13.19 5.32 9.51
CA PHE A 166 -12.82 6.46 10.37
C PHE A 166 -13.82 7.63 10.33
N LYS A 167 -14.90 7.53 9.55
CA LYS A 167 -15.90 8.61 9.38
C LYS A 167 -15.25 9.93 8.96
N LEU A 168 -14.55 9.89 7.82
CA LEU A 168 -13.87 11.06 7.26
C LEU A 168 -14.84 12.22 7.03
N ASP A 169 -14.53 13.39 7.58
CA ASP A 169 -15.37 14.60 7.43
C ASP A 169 -15.24 15.28 6.05
N ASN A 170 -14.21 14.92 5.26
CA ASN A 170 -14.04 15.41 3.90
C ASN A 170 -15.07 14.77 2.95
N SER A 171 -16.29 15.30 2.97
CA SER A 171 -17.40 14.79 2.16
C SER A 171 -17.15 14.88 0.66
N TYR A 172 -16.33 15.85 0.23
CA TYR A 172 -15.95 16.00 -1.18
C TYR A 172 -15.08 14.85 -1.64
N ALA A 173 -14.07 14.45 -0.85
CA ALA A 173 -13.21 13.31 -1.18
C ALA A 173 -14.02 12.01 -1.26
N ALA A 174 -14.93 11.79 -0.32
CA ALA A 174 -15.81 10.61 -0.32
C ALA A 174 -16.73 10.59 -1.56
N ALA A 175 -17.37 11.70 -1.90
CA ALA A 175 -18.24 11.79 -3.07
C ALA A 175 -17.49 11.60 -4.40
N ALA A 176 -16.29 12.19 -4.53
CA ALA A 176 -15.44 12.01 -5.71
C ALA A 176 -15.01 10.52 -5.88
N ALA A 177 -14.66 9.86 -4.79
CA ALA A 177 -14.28 8.47 -4.81
C ALA A 177 -15.47 7.55 -5.16
N GLU A 178 -16.66 7.81 -4.64
CA GLU A 178 -17.88 7.06 -4.97
C GLU A 178 -18.27 7.21 -6.45
N GLU A 179 -18.12 8.41 -7.02
CA GLU A 179 -18.39 8.63 -8.45
C GLU A 179 -17.40 7.85 -9.34
N ILE A 180 -16.12 7.78 -8.97
CA ILE A 180 -15.10 7.01 -9.72
C ILE A 180 -15.44 5.50 -9.76
N LEU A 181 -15.97 4.94 -8.68
CA LEU A 181 -16.30 3.51 -8.58
C LEU A 181 -17.78 3.18 -8.82
N LYS A 182 -18.56 4.14 -9.27
CA LYS A 182 -20.01 4.00 -9.50
C LYS A 182 -20.35 2.83 -10.45
N ASP A 183 -19.60 2.71 -11.53
CA ASP A 183 -19.80 1.68 -12.56
C ASP A 183 -19.07 0.36 -12.26
N ASP A 184 -18.28 0.32 -11.17
CA ASP A 184 -17.52 -0.86 -10.74
C ASP A 184 -17.57 -1.05 -9.22
N PRO A 185 -18.76 -1.24 -8.64
CA PRO A 185 -18.95 -1.30 -7.18
C PRO A 185 -18.32 -2.53 -6.54
N GLU A 186 -17.99 -3.57 -7.33
CA GLU A 186 -17.32 -4.78 -6.84
C GLU A 186 -15.82 -4.59 -6.66
N PHE A 187 -15.23 -3.55 -7.27
CA PHE A 187 -13.82 -3.23 -7.12
C PHE A 187 -13.40 -3.15 -5.65
N ILE A 188 -14.25 -2.53 -4.79
CA ILE A 188 -14.00 -2.38 -3.35
C ILE A 188 -13.89 -3.72 -2.60
N ARG A 189 -14.51 -4.77 -3.12
CA ARG A 189 -14.58 -6.09 -2.46
C ARG A 189 -13.73 -7.16 -3.12
N THR A 190 -13.06 -6.80 -4.20
CA THR A 190 -12.28 -7.74 -5.00
C THR A 190 -10.94 -8.03 -4.33
N VAL A 191 -10.61 -9.31 -4.24
CA VAL A 191 -9.32 -9.82 -3.76
C VAL A 191 -8.75 -10.74 -4.83
N ILE A 192 -7.47 -10.61 -5.12
CA ILE A 192 -6.77 -11.43 -6.12
C ILE A 192 -5.82 -12.42 -5.45
N SER A 193 -5.72 -13.61 -6.03
CA SER A 193 -4.64 -14.56 -5.74
C SER A 193 -3.71 -14.61 -6.95
N PRO A 194 -2.59 -13.90 -6.91
CA PRO A 194 -1.69 -13.83 -8.05
C PRO A 194 -1.06 -15.17 -8.42
N ASN A 195 -0.80 -16.01 -7.43
CA ASN A 195 -0.18 -17.32 -7.64
C ASN A 195 -1.11 -18.27 -8.40
N ASP A 196 -2.40 -18.27 -8.05
CA ASP A 196 -3.40 -19.18 -8.62
C ASP A 196 -4.18 -18.52 -9.76
N LYS A 197 -3.91 -17.23 -10.04
CA LYS A 197 -4.66 -16.41 -11.01
C LYS A 197 -6.16 -16.41 -10.77
N LYS A 198 -6.57 -16.43 -9.49
CA LYS A 198 -7.97 -16.45 -9.08
C LYS A 198 -8.40 -15.10 -8.54
N LYS A 199 -9.68 -14.81 -8.74
CA LYS A 199 -10.39 -13.65 -8.21
C LYS A 199 -11.38 -14.10 -7.14
N TYR A 200 -11.42 -13.37 -6.04
CA TYR A 200 -12.34 -13.56 -4.93
C TYR A 200 -13.09 -12.26 -4.65
N ILE A 201 -14.25 -12.38 -4.01
CA ILE A 201 -15.05 -11.24 -3.56
C ILE A 201 -15.39 -11.43 -2.09
N PHE A 202 -15.20 -10.40 -1.27
CA PHE A 202 -15.72 -10.36 0.08
C PHE A 202 -17.25 -10.40 0.07
N THR A 203 -17.84 -11.38 0.74
CA THR A 203 -19.30 -11.51 0.94
C THR A 203 -19.82 -10.50 1.97
N GLU A 204 -19.01 -10.17 2.98
CA GLU A 204 -19.32 -9.11 3.93
C GLU A 204 -18.99 -7.74 3.32
N LYS A 205 -20.02 -6.90 3.21
CA LYS A 205 -19.92 -5.55 2.62
C LYS A 205 -19.47 -4.50 3.63
N ASP A 206 -19.72 -4.74 4.90
CA ASP A 206 -19.38 -3.82 5.97
C ASP A 206 -17.90 -3.95 6.33
N ILE A 207 -17.13 -2.89 6.05
CA ILE A 207 -15.69 -2.87 6.35
C ILE A 207 -15.41 -3.01 7.84
N VAL A 208 -16.24 -2.45 8.72
CA VAL A 208 -16.03 -2.52 10.16
C VAL A 208 -16.16 -3.98 10.63
N LYS A 209 -17.17 -4.71 10.12
CA LYS A 209 -17.30 -6.14 10.40
C LYS A 209 -16.13 -6.96 9.85
N ARG A 210 -15.64 -6.64 8.64
CA ARG A 210 -14.44 -7.26 8.08
C ARG A 210 -13.21 -6.99 8.95
N PHE A 211 -13.03 -5.74 9.39
CA PHE A 211 -11.89 -5.33 10.21
C PHE A 211 -11.79 -6.12 11.52
N PHE A 212 -12.92 -6.35 12.19
CA PHE A 212 -12.98 -7.10 13.45
C PHE A 212 -13.19 -8.61 13.28
N ALA A 213 -13.24 -9.12 12.06
CA ALA A 213 -13.38 -10.56 11.83
C ALA A 213 -12.11 -11.31 12.29
N LYS A 214 -12.31 -12.43 13.00
CA LYS A 214 -11.20 -13.28 13.48
C LYS A 214 -10.49 -14.05 12.37
N ASN A 215 -11.16 -14.27 11.24
CA ASN A 215 -10.61 -14.92 10.06
C ASN A 215 -11.29 -14.32 8.82
N ARG A 216 -10.60 -13.47 8.11
CA ARG A 216 -11.16 -12.79 6.94
C ARG A 216 -11.23 -13.68 5.69
N LYS A 217 -10.40 -14.72 5.62
CA LYS A 217 -10.45 -15.68 4.50
C LYS A 217 -11.82 -16.33 4.34
N VAL A 218 -12.51 -16.66 5.46
CA VAL A 218 -13.83 -17.30 5.41
C VAL A 218 -14.93 -16.39 4.84
N LEU A 219 -14.67 -15.09 4.75
CA LEU A 219 -15.57 -14.11 4.15
C LEU A 219 -15.38 -13.97 2.64
N LEU A 220 -14.43 -14.71 2.05
CA LEU A 220 -14.15 -14.69 0.62
C LEU A 220 -14.93 -15.78 -0.11
N LYS A 221 -15.48 -15.42 -1.28
CA LYS A 221 -16.07 -16.35 -2.25
C LYS A 221 -15.31 -16.24 -3.56
N GLU A 222 -14.92 -17.37 -4.15
CA GLU A 222 -14.31 -17.41 -5.48
C GLU A 222 -15.28 -16.84 -6.52
N ALA A 223 -14.79 -15.96 -7.36
CA ALA A 223 -15.57 -15.20 -8.34
C ALA A 223 -15.03 -15.33 -9.79
N GLY A 224 -14.08 -16.22 -10.01
CA GLY A 224 -13.51 -16.49 -11.32
C GLY A 224 -11.99 -16.42 -11.36
N SER A 225 -11.45 -16.28 -12.57
CA SER A 225 -10.02 -16.13 -12.84
C SER A 225 -9.66 -14.67 -13.15
N ILE A 226 -8.40 -14.33 -12.93
CA ILE A 226 -7.82 -13.07 -13.40
C ILE A 226 -7.55 -13.26 -14.88
N GLU A 227 -8.27 -12.52 -15.75
CA GLU A 227 -7.93 -12.46 -17.16
C GLU A 227 -6.54 -11.81 -17.32
N ASN A 228 -5.74 -12.32 -18.26
CA ASN A 228 -4.44 -11.75 -18.57
C ASN A 228 -4.63 -10.35 -19.16
N SER A 229 -4.57 -9.33 -18.32
CA SER A 229 -4.49 -7.92 -18.73
C SER A 229 -3.04 -7.49 -18.84
#